data_2e8f8911ca331121ae9de4f4b7589e92
#
_entry.id   2e8f8911ca331121ae9de4f4b7589e92
#
_cell.length_a   1.000
_cell.length_b   1.000
_cell.length_c   1.000
_cell.angle_alpha   90.00
_cell.angle_beta   90.00
_cell.angle_gamma   90.00
#
_symmetry.space_group_name_H-M   'P 1'
#
loop_
_entity.id
_entity.type
_entity.pdbx_description
1 polymer ?
#
loop_
_entity_poly.entity_id
_entity_poly.type
_entity_poly.pdbx_seq_one_letter_code
_entity_poly.pdbx_strand_id
1 'polypeptide(L)'
;MKFNDRLAACEREDAQPMETIEAFADETVFRNDENGYTVLVIKAGRSRVSAVGIMPPISIGEKLRITGEWTEHPVYGRQIKVQSLEIEKPTTLSGIEKYLSSGMIRGVGPATAKLLIRAFGEKTLDVLYSEPDKLLDVPGIGEKRARMIQESYAEQAQQREAMVFLQSYGVTPALAVKIYKRYGENVRQIITRNPYRLVEDVEGIGFKTADRIAATLGIEPDSEYRLNAGVKFALADATAVAGHCYLPRPELALSARRMLGNDPDLIDRTIDSLILSHEISAQVLPGDDGEDVVALYQPSTYRAESEVARRLREMIDAMPDTMATDLSAQIDELERVEGIAFHAQQRQAIETAVTSGMTVITGGPGTGKTTIIKCIIKLLSVHGDIALAAPTGRAAKRMSEACGMEAKTLHRLLEYGGEEGDFARTQDNPLEFDTLIIDEMSMVDIFLMRSLLRALVPGTRLIMVGDADQLPSVGAGNVLRDILDSEVIPSVRLTEIFRQDEKSMIVYNAHRINRGESPRLNAKGSDFFFERASSPTDAAKRIVALCSTRLPGFLGLDPVKQMQVLSPTKKGECGVWMLNQLLQAEFNPPAPGK
;
A
#
# COMPACT_ATOMS: atom_id res chain seq x y z
N MET A 1 19.52 -16.59 28.31
CA MET A 1 18.80 -15.31 28.46
C MET A 1 17.33 -15.61 28.66
N LYS A 2 16.68 -15.10 29.71
CA LYS A 2 15.27 -15.40 29.99
C LYS A 2 14.38 -14.69 28.97
N PHE A 3 13.21 -15.23 28.65
CA PHE A 3 12.26 -14.64 27.66
C PHE A 3 11.91 -13.18 27.97
N ASN A 4 11.75 -12.84 29.26
CA ASN A 4 11.49 -11.46 29.68
C ASN A 4 12.67 -10.52 29.39
N ASP A 5 13.91 -11.03 29.42
CA ASP A 5 15.10 -10.24 29.08
C ASP A 5 15.17 -9.98 27.56
N ARG A 6 14.66 -10.92 26.74
CA ARG A 6 14.56 -10.78 25.28
C ARG A 6 13.46 -9.80 24.88
N LEU A 7 12.31 -9.86 25.55
CA LEU A 7 11.22 -8.87 25.35
C LEU A 7 11.66 -7.46 25.75
N ALA A 8 12.29 -7.33 26.92
CA ALA A 8 12.82 -6.07 27.40
C ALA A 8 13.99 -5.53 26.53
N ALA A 9 14.74 -6.41 25.86
CA ALA A 9 15.76 -6.00 24.90
C ALA A 9 15.12 -5.49 23.59
N CYS A 10 14.06 -6.14 23.09
CA CYS A 10 13.30 -5.66 21.94
C CYS A 10 12.55 -4.34 22.21
N GLU A 11 12.05 -4.15 23.45
CA GLU A 11 11.43 -2.89 23.86
C GLU A 11 12.43 -1.74 24.10
N ARG A 12 13.71 -2.06 24.38
CA ARG A 12 14.76 -1.06 24.60
C ARG A 12 15.43 -0.56 23.31
N GLU A 13 15.16 -1.17 22.17
CA GLU A 13 15.56 -0.62 20.87
C GLU A 13 14.66 0.57 20.42
N ASP A 14 13.54 0.81 21.12
CA ASP A 14 12.66 1.94 20.88
C ASP A 14 12.92 3.07 21.89
N ALA A 15 13.47 4.18 21.37
CA ALA A 15 13.75 5.47 21.97
C ALA A 15 15.11 5.65 22.64
N GLN A 16 16.18 5.68 21.85
CA GLN A 16 17.35 6.44 22.27
C GLN A 16 16.95 7.93 22.41
N PRO A 17 17.44 8.63 23.45
CA PRO A 17 17.08 10.03 23.67
C PRO A 17 17.43 10.86 22.43
N MET A 18 16.49 11.69 21.99
CA MET A 18 16.73 12.65 20.93
C MET A 18 17.83 13.61 21.37
N GLU A 19 18.88 13.72 20.58
CA GLU A 19 19.99 14.62 20.85
C GLU A 19 20.08 15.68 19.76
N THR A 20 20.35 16.92 20.18
CA THR A 20 20.60 18.03 19.26
C THR A 20 22.09 18.34 19.23
N ILE A 21 22.70 18.27 18.05
CA ILE A 21 24.11 18.56 17.84
C ILE A 21 24.30 19.70 16.87
N GLU A 22 25.27 20.59 17.16
CA GLU A 22 25.75 21.60 16.21
C GLU A 22 27.01 21.06 15.50
N ALA A 23 26.97 21.10 14.18
CA ALA A 23 28.03 20.55 13.35
C ALA A 23 28.20 21.36 12.04
N PHE A 24 29.27 21.11 11.32
CA PHE A 24 29.46 21.61 9.97
C PHE A 24 29.37 20.45 8.97
N ALA A 25 28.72 20.67 7.83
CA ALA A 25 28.73 19.74 6.72
C ALA A 25 30.16 19.59 6.18
N ASP A 26 30.69 18.36 6.15
CA ASP A 26 32.05 18.08 5.75
C ASP A 26 32.14 17.36 4.40
N GLU A 27 31.28 16.35 4.18
CA GLU A 27 31.27 15.56 2.95
C GLU A 27 29.90 14.93 2.72
N THR A 28 29.36 15.00 1.51
CA THR A 28 28.17 14.23 1.12
C THR A 28 28.63 12.92 0.49
N VAL A 29 28.45 11.82 1.23
CA VAL A 29 28.84 10.47 0.77
C VAL A 29 27.86 9.93 -0.24
N PHE A 30 26.57 10.16 -0.01
CA PHE A 30 25.50 9.70 -0.89
C PHE A 30 24.29 10.64 -0.80
N ARG A 31 23.64 10.86 -1.93
CA ARG A 31 22.34 11.53 -2.01
C ARG A 31 21.50 10.90 -3.11
N ASN A 32 20.27 10.58 -2.76
CA ASN A 32 19.24 10.21 -3.73
C ASN A 32 18.37 11.46 -3.99
N ASP A 33 18.46 12.02 -5.19
CA ASP A 33 17.75 13.25 -5.56
C ASP A 33 16.23 13.04 -5.74
N GLU A 34 15.77 11.79 -5.93
CA GLU A 34 14.34 11.51 -6.06
C GLU A 34 13.60 11.63 -4.72
N ASN A 35 14.19 11.10 -3.65
CA ASN A 35 13.55 11.05 -2.32
C ASN A 35 14.26 11.90 -1.27
N GLY A 36 15.40 12.53 -1.61
CA GLY A 36 16.18 13.38 -0.72
C GLY A 36 16.94 12.62 0.37
N TYR A 37 17.02 11.28 0.32
CA TYR A 37 17.82 10.51 1.29
C TYR A 37 19.31 10.83 1.12
N THR A 38 19.94 11.24 2.21
CA THR A 38 21.31 11.73 2.21
C THR A 38 22.11 11.04 3.32
N VAL A 39 23.33 10.63 2.99
CA VAL A 39 24.38 10.23 3.94
C VAL A 39 25.42 11.34 3.94
N LEU A 40 25.45 12.10 5.02
CA LEU A 40 26.29 13.28 5.18
C LEU A 40 27.30 13.03 6.30
N VAL A 41 28.58 13.24 6.02
CA VAL A 41 29.60 13.33 7.08
C VAL A 41 29.57 14.75 7.63
N ILE A 42 29.41 14.86 8.94
CA ILE A 42 29.38 16.12 9.68
C ILE A 42 30.55 16.18 10.65
N LYS A 43 31.02 17.40 10.91
CA LYS A 43 32.08 17.68 11.87
C LYS A 43 31.47 18.38 13.08
N ALA A 44 31.33 17.66 14.19
CA ALA A 44 30.91 18.16 15.49
C ALA A 44 32.14 18.33 16.39
N GLY A 45 32.63 19.54 16.54
CA GLY A 45 33.87 19.81 17.25
C GLY A 45 35.09 19.13 16.60
N ARG A 46 35.70 18.17 17.29
CA ARG A 46 36.84 17.35 16.79
C ARG A 46 36.41 16.00 16.17
N SER A 47 35.17 15.63 16.29
CA SER A 47 34.67 14.32 15.85
C SER A 47 34.00 14.43 14.47
N ARG A 48 34.22 13.42 13.62
CA ARG A 48 33.48 13.20 12.37
C ARG A 48 32.43 12.15 12.61
N VAL A 49 31.18 12.42 12.24
CA VAL A 49 30.03 11.55 12.46
C VAL A 49 29.20 11.50 11.18
N SER A 50 28.59 10.36 10.89
CA SER A 50 27.64 10.22 9.79
C SER A 50 26.25 10.63 10.24
N ALA A 51 25.63 11.56 9.52
CA ALA A 51 24.22 11.93 9.64
C ALA A 51 23.45 11.31 8.46
N VAL A 52 22.40 10.58 8.74
CA VAL A 52 21.63 9.85 7.73
C VAL A 52 20.15 10.18 7.83
N GLY A 53 19.51 10.38 6.69
CA GLY A 53 18.07 10.67 6.64
C GLY A 53 17.68 11.42 5.38
N ILE A 54 16.38 11.75 5.29
CA ILE A 54 15.90 12.60 4.22
C ILE A 54 16.15 14.06 4.60
N MET A 55 16.95 14.75 3.81
CA MET A 55 17.42 16.11 4.07
C MET A 55 17.32 16.95 2.81
N PRO A 56 17.13 18.28 2.92
CA PRO A 56 17.29 19.18 1.79
C PRO A 56 18.73 19.11 1.24
N PRO A 57 19.01 19.65 0.06
CA PRO A 57 20.38 19.80 -0.41
C PRO A 57 21.21 20.60 0.60
N ILE A 58 22.34 20.04 1.03
CA ILE A 58 23.26 20.61 2.00
C ILE A 58 24.60 20.84 1.33
N SER A 59 25.13 22.05 1.47
CA SER A 59 26.45 22.40 0.93
C SER A 59 27.54 22.13 1.97
N ILE A 60 28.68 21.66 1.50
CA ILE A 60 29.86 21.47 2.36
C ILE A 60 30.25 22.81 2.98
N GLY A 61 30.45 22.84 4.31
CA GLY A 61 30.79 24.04 5.08
C GLY A 61 29.61 24.77 5.68
N GLU A 62 28.35 24.37 5.42
CA GLU A 62 27.20 24.92 6.12
C GLU A 62 27.19 24.50 7.58
N LYS A 63 26.80 25.41 8.47
CA LYS A 63 26.57 25.11 9.89
C LYS A 63 25.18 24.50 10.04
N LEU A 64 25.12 23.37 10.70
CA LEU A 64 23.93 22.56 10.86
C LEU A 64 23.61 22.40 12.33
N ARG A 65 22.32 22.56 12.69
CA ARG A 65 21.79 22.10 13.97
C ARG A 65 20.90 20.90 13.68
N ILE A 66 21.35 19.73 14.10
CA ILE A 66 20.74 18.43 13.78
C ILE A 66 20.14 17.86 15.06
N THR A 67 18.83 17.55 15.02
CA THR A 67 18.16 16.77 16.07
C THR A 67 17.82 15.39 15.52
N GLY A 68 18.20 14.37 16.24
CA GLY A 68 17.99 12.99 15.79
C GLY A 68 18.32 11.94 16.84
N GLU A 69 18.17 10.70 16.45
CA GLU A 69 18.44 9.52 17.27
C GLU A 69 19.77 8.89 16.84
N TRP A 70 20.59 8.51 17.83
CA TRP A 70 21.80 7.76 17.56
C TRP A 70 21.45 6.31 17.20
N THR A 71 21.98 5.83 16.09
CA THR A 71 21.85 4.45 15.65
C THR A 71 23.21 3.85 15.35
N GLU A 72 23.34 2.54 15.45
CA GLU A 72 24.56 1.83 15.11
C GLU A 72 24.32 0.98 13.87
N HIS A 73 25.03 1.31 12.79
CA HIS A 73 24.94 0.53 11.55
C HIS A 73 25.99 -0.57 11.55
N PRO A 74 25.64 -1.84 11.19
CA PRO A 74 26.57 -2.98 11.29
C PRO A 74 27.87 -2.81 10.50
N VAL A 75 27.85 -2.02 9.41
CA VAL A 75 29.03 -1.79 8.53
C VAL A 75 29.64 -0.41 8.74
N TYR A 76 28.82 0.62 8.99
CA TYR A 76 29.26 2.03 9.00
C TYR A 76 29.38 2.61 10.41
N GLY A 77 29.12 1.80 11.45
CA GLY A 77 29.26 2.21 12.86
C GLY A 77 28.20 3.22 13.31
N ARG A 78 28.56 4.03 14.30
CA ARG A 78 27.66 4.98 14.96
C ARG A 78 27.29 6.14 14.04
N GLN A 79 25.98 6.37 13.85
CA GLN A 79 25.45 7.44 13.01
C GLN A 79 24.23 8.08 13.68
N ILE A 80 23.92 9.34 13.32
CA ILE A 80 22.73 10.03 13.78
C ILE A 80 21.66 9.97 12.69
N LYS A 81 20.49 9.41 13.02
CA LYS A 81 19.31 9.42 12.15
C LYS A 81 18.58 10.74 12.33
N VAL A 82 18.63 11.57 11.31
CA VAL A 82 18.13 12.96 11.34
C VAL A 82 16.61 12.97 11.36
N GLN A 83 16.03 13.64 12.34
CA GLN A 83 14.59 13.91 12.44
C GLN A 83 14.28 15.37 12.11
N SER A 84 15.09 16.32 12.57
CA SER A 84 15.00 17.71 12.17
C SER A 84 16.39 18.31 11.88
N LEU A 85 16.44 19.28 10.99
CA LEU A 85 17.66 19.91 10.54
C LEU A 85 17.40 21.40 10.32
N GLU A 86 18.21 22.24 10.98
CA GLU A 86 18.28 23.68 10.73
C GLU A 86 19.63 23.99 10.05
N ILE A 87 19.58 24.74 8.96
CA ILE A 87 20.76 25.11 8.17
C ILE A 87 21.01 26.60 8.36
N GLU A 88 22.15 26.94 8.92
CA GLU A 88 22.60 28.34 9.04
C GLU A 88 23.51 28.70 7.85
N LYS A 89 23.30 29.91 7.27
CA LYS A 89 24.17 30.41 6.19
C LYS A 89 25.61 30.53 6.72
N PRO A 90 26.61 30.13 5.93
CA PRO A 90 27.99 30.33 6.33
C PRO A 90 28.34 31.85 6.38
N THR A 91 28.88 32.27 7.51
CA THR A 91 29.24 33.67 7.75
C THR A 91 30.76 33.95 7.63
N THR A 92 31.57 32.90 7.58
CA THR A 92 33.04 33.04 7.46
C THR A 92 33.48 32.91 6.00
N LEU A 93 34.52 33.63 5.59
CA LEU A 93 35.06 33.55 4.23
C LEU A 93 35.37 32.12 3.78
N SER A 94 35.95 31.30 4.66
CA SER A 94 36.23 29.88 4.36
C SER A 94 34.96 29.05 4.20
N GLY A 95 33.93 29.34 4.98
CA GLY A 95 32.62 28.70 4.86
C GLY A 95 31.94 29.08 3.54
N ILE A 96 31.93 30.35 3.19
CA ILE A 96 31.38 30.87 1.94
C ILE A 96 32.12 30.26 0.73
N GLU A 97 33.45 30.14 0.80
CA GLU A 97 34.24 29.52 -0.27
C GLU A 97 33.86 28.06 -0.49
N LYS A 98 33.76 27.28 0.59
CA LYS A 98 33.37 25.88 0.52
C LYS A 98 31.95 25.74 -0.01
N TYR A 99 31.02 26.57 0.47
CA TYR A 99 29.64 26.61 0.01
C TYR A 99 29.54 26.84 -1.50
N LEU A 100 30.19 27.87 -1.99
CA LEU A 100 30.20 28.24 -3.40
C LEU A 100 30.92 27.20 -4.28
N SER A 101 31.94 26.53 -3.74
CA SER A 101 32.73 25.50 -4.44
C SER A 101 32.12 24.13 -4.43
N SER A 102 31.01 23.92 -3.72
CA SER A 102 30.37 22.59 -3.52
C SER A 102 29.77 21.97 -4.78
N GLY A 103 29.68 22.77 -5.88
CA GLY A 103 29.06 22.32 -7.14
C GLY A 103 27.55 22.48 -7.19
N MET A 104 26.91 22.89 -6.11
CA MET A 104 25.44 23.06 -6.05
C MET A 104 24.96 24.27 -6.83
N ILE A 105 25.79 25.32 -6.94
CA ILE A 105 25.47 26.51 -7.75
C ILE A 105 26.04 26.32 -9.15
N ARG A 106 25.16 26.16 -10.13
CA ARG A 106 25.57 26.02 -11.54
C ARG A 106 26.39 27.24 -11.98
N GLY A 107 27.52 27.00 -12.59
CA GLY A 107 28.43 28.07 -13.04
C GLY A 107 29.47 28.56 -12.01
N VAL A 108 29.44 28.03 -10.77
CA VAL A 108 30.44 28.34 -9.75
C VAL A 108 31.28 27.10 -9.45
N GLY A 109 32.53 27.11 -9.90
CA GLY A 109 33.55 26.14 -9.49
C GLY A 109 34.53 26.78 -8.49
N PRO A 110 35.52 26.02 -7.97
CA PRO A 110 36.48 26.53 -6.98
C PRO A 110 37.22 27.83 -7.38
N ALA A 111 37.57 27.95 -8.66
CA ALA A 111 38.21 29.15 -9.17
C ALA A 111 37.26 30.35 -9.15
N THR A 112 36.01 30.17 -9.56
CA THR A 112 35.01 31.25 -9.58
C THR A 112 34.59 31.64 -8.16
N ALA A 113 34.46 30.68 -7.24
CA ALA A 113 34.20 30.98 -5.82
C ALA A 113 35.25 31.89 -5.23
N LYS A 114 36.54 31.63 -5.51
CA LYS A 114 37.65 32.51 -5.09
C LYS A 114 37.57 33.91 -5.69
N LEU A 115 37.18 34.04 -6.95
CA LEU A 115 37.00 35.34 -7.60
C LEU A 115 35.86 36.13 -6.96
N LEU A 116 34.73 35.51 -6.72
CA LEU A 116 33.56 36.10 -6.06
C LEU A 116 33.91 36.59 -4.64
N ILE A 117 34.61 35.78 -3.85
CA ILE A 117 35.01 36.14 -2.49
C ILE A 117 36.05 37.27 -2.50
N ARG A 118 36.98 37.29 -3.45
CA ARG A 118 37.91 38.41 -3.60
C ARG A 118 37.21 39.73 -3.93
N ALA A 119 36.14 39.66 -4.74
CA ALA A 119 35.38 40.83 -5.13
C ALA A 119 34.46 41.36 -4.02
N PHE A 120 33.78 40.46 -3.29
CA PHE A 120 32.68 40.84 -2.41
C PHE A 120 32.87 40.45 -0.93
N GLY A 121 33.93 39.67 -0.60
CA GLY A 121 34.23 39.26 0.77
C GLY A 121 33.07 38.48 1.43
N GLU A 122 32.78 38.81 2.69
CA GLU A 122 31.68 38.20 3.47
C GLU A 122 30.29 38.52 2.90
N LYS A 123 30.16 39.59 2.09
CA LYS A 123 28.91 39.99 1.45
C LYS A 123 28.61 39.22 0.16
N THR A 124 29.43 38.24 -0.22
CA THR A 124 29.26 37.51 -1.48
C THR A 124 27.89 36.88 -1.62
N LEU A 125 27.36 36.26 -0.57
CA LEU A 125 26.02 35.62 -0.60
C LEU A 125 24.90 36.67 -0.69
N ASP A 126 25.07 37.83 -0.07
CA ASP A 126 24.07 38.90 -0.13
C ASP A 126 24.04 39.53 -1.53
N VAL A 127 25.23 39.70 -2.16
CA VAL A 127 25.33 40.18 -3.55
C VAL A 127 24.68 39.22 -4.53
N LEU A 128 24.90 37.90 -4.37
CA LEU A 128 24.26 36.87 -5.20
C LEU A 128 22.73 36.90 -5.09
N TYR A 129 22.20 37.27 -3.92
CA TYR A 129 20.78 37.35 -3.67
C TYR A 129 20.12 38.66 -4.08
N SER A 130 20.73 39.80 -3.65
CA SER A 130 20.08 41.10 -3.72
C SER A 130 20.58 41.99 -4.88
N GLU A 131 21.80 41.76 -5.36
CA GLU A 131 22.47 42.64 -6.32
C GLU A 131 23.21 41.82 -7.41
N PRO A 132 22.51 40.88 -8.10
CA PRO A 132 23.16 39.96 -9.02
C PRO A 132 23.84 40.63 -10.23
N ASP A 133 23.43 41.84 -10.59
CA ASP A 133 24.05 42.61 -11.67
C ASP A 133 25.54 42.92 -11.38
N LYS A 134 25.92 42.99 -10.10
CA LYS A 134 27.33 43.17 -9.71
C LYS A 134 28.25 41.99 -10.06
N LEU A 135 27.66 40.84 -10.41
CA LEU A 135 28.43 39.70 -10.91
C LEU A 135 29.15 40.00 -12.22
N LEU A 136 28.65 40.94 -13.01
CA LEU A 136 29.26 41.39 -14.26
C LEU A 136 30.53 42.19 -14.03
N ASP A 137 30.71 42.75 -12.83
CA ASP A 137 31.92 43.51 -12.44
C ASP A 137 33.10 42.56 -12.12
N VAL A 138 32.84 41.23 -12.01
CA VAL A 138 33.87 40.25 -11.67
C VAL A 138 34.58 39.76 -12.94
N PRO A 139 35.91 39.98 -13.07
CA PRO A 139 36.65 39.51 -14.23
C PRO A 139 36.48 37.99 -14.47
N GLY A 140 36.05 37.62 -15.68
CA GLY A 140 35.82 36.22 -16.08
C GLY A 140 34.40 35.71 -15.85
N ILE A 141 33.47 36.58 -15.43
CA ILE A 141 32.02 36.28 -15.38
C ILE A 141 31.31 37.11 -16.45
N GLY A 142 30.95 36.51 -17.56
CA GLY A 142 30.11 37.13 -18.59
C GLY A 142 28.62 36.94 -18.32
N GLU A 143 27.78 37.67 -19.07
CA GLU A 143 26.31 37.69 -18.90
C GLU A 143 25.64 36.30 -18.79
N LYS A 144 26.03 35.38 -19.70
CA LYS A 144 25.47 34.01 -19.68
C LYS A 144 25.75 33.27 -18.38
N ARG A 145 26.98 33.46 -17.84
CA ARG A 145 27.40 32.79 -16.61
C ARG A 145 26.81 33.49 -15.39
N ALA A 146 26.73 34.81 -15.38
CA ALA A 146 26.11 35.59 -14.33
C ALA A 146 24.62 35.17 -14.17
N ARG A 147 23.90 35.11 -15.29
CA ARG A 147 22.50 34.64 -15.29
C ARG A 147 22.35 33.20 -14.75
N MET A 148 23.20 32.27 -15.19
CA MET A 148 23.17 30.88 -14.72
C MET A 148 23.46 30.78 -13.22
N ILE A 149 24.39 31.57 -12.68
CA ILE A 149 24.69 31.62 -11.25
C ILE A 149 23.50 32.17 -10.47
N GLN A 150 22.91 33.26 -10.96
CA GLN A 150 21.77 33.92 -10.35
C GLN A 150 20.56 32.97 -10.26
N GLU A 151 20.18 32.39 -11.39
CA GLU A 151 19.04 31.45 -11.45
C GLU A 151 19.24 30.24 -10.49
N SER A 152 20.45 29.65 -10.52
CA SER A 152 20.73 28.49 -9.66
C SER A 152 20.76 28.85 -8.16
N TYR A 153 21.29 30.04 -7.81
CA TYR A 153 21.29 30.49 -6.42
C TYR A 153 19.90 30.85 -5.92
N ALA A 154 19.09 31.52 -6.76
CA ALA A 154 17.70 31.85 -6.45
C ALA A 154 16.85 30.59 -6.22
N GLU A 155 16.98 29.60 -7.11
CA GLU A 155 16.30 28.31 -6.97
C GLU A 155 16.59 27.62 -5.62
N GLN A 156 17.88 27.60 -5.21
CA GLN A 156 18.27 27.02 -3.92
C GLN A 156 17.78 27.86 -2.73
N ALA A 157 17.81 29.17 -2.82
CA ALA A 157 17.31 30.04 -1.76
C ALA A 157 15.81 29.84 -1.53
N GLN A 158 15.03 29.75 -2.61
CA GLN A 158 13.59 29.51 -2.57
C GLN A 158 13.26 28.13 -2.00
N GLN A 159 13.98 27.09 -2.43
CA GLN A 159 13.82 25.75 -1.86
C GLN A 159 14.09 25.74 -0.36
N ARG A 160 15.15 26.40 0.09
CA ARG A 160 15.49 26.50 1.51
C ARG A 160 14.42 27.25 2.30
N GLU A 161 13.96 28.39 1.79
CA GLU A 161 12.91 29.18 2.43
C GLU A 161 11.60 28.36 2.55
N ALA A 162 11.24 27.65 1.50
CA ALA A 162 10.08 26.77 1.52
C ALA A 162 10.23 25.64 2.56
N MET A 163 11.42 25.03 2.68
CA MET A 163 11.69 23.99 3.68
C MET A 163 11.58 24.53 5.11
N VAL A 164 12.17 25.70 5.39
CA VAL A 164 12.08 26.36 6.70
C VAL A 164 10.63 26.69 7.03
N PHE A 165 9.90 27.25 6.06
CA PHE A 165 8.46 27.52 6.20
C PHE A 165 7.68 26.25 6.57
N LEU A 166 7.85 25.16 5.82
CA LEU A 166 7.15 23.91 6.09
C LEU A 166 7.51 23.32 7.46
N GLN A 167 8.80 23.35 7.83
CA GLN A 167 9.25 22.86 9.13
C GLN A 167 8.69 23.67 10.30
N SER A 168 8.51 24.99 10.14
CA SER A 168 7.90 25.83 11.17
C SER A 168 6.44 25.43 11.50
N TYR A 169 5.76 24.74 10.57
CA TYR A 169 4.44 24.15 10.76
C TYR A 169 4.48 22.65 11.13
N GLY A 170 5.63 22.14 11.58
CA GLY A 170 5.80 20.77 12.05
C GLY A 170 5.79 19.71 10.94
N VAL A 171 6.06 20.11 9.70
CA VAL A 171 6.27 19.17 8.59
C VAL A 171 7.67 18.56 8.70
N THR A 172 7.77 17.24 8.63
CA THR A 172 9.08 16.57 8.64
C THR A 172 9.88 16.89 7.39
N PRO A 173 11.22 16.86 7.44
CA PRO A 173 12.06 17.11 6.27
C PRO A 173 11.69 16.26 5.05
N ALA A 174 11.36 14.99 5.26
CA ALA A 174 10.94 14.07 4.21
C ALA A 174 9.67 14.52 3.47
N LEU A 175 8.67 14.95 4.22
CA LEU A 175 7.43 15.46 3.65
C LEU A 175 7.65 16.85 3.01
N ALA A 176 8.50 17.69 3.59
CA ALA A 176 8.81 19.00 3.04
C ALA A 176 9.44 18.90 1.64
N VAL A 177 10.34 17.92 1.42
CA VAL A 177 10.91 17.63 0.10
C VAL A 177 9.83 17.24 -0.90
N LYS A 178 8.92 16.31 -0.54
CA LYS A 178 7.81 15.90 -1.40
C LYS A 178 6.87 17.05 -1.75
N ILE A 179 6.52 17.87 -0.75
CA ILE A 179 5.66 19.05 -0.93
C ILE A 179 6.33 20.06 -1.88
N TYR A 180 7.61 20.36 -1.67
CA TYR A 180 8.34 21.27 -2.54
C TYR A 180 8.46 20.74 -3.98
N LYS A 181 8.73 19.44 -4.14
CA LYS A 181 8.76 18.79 -5.47
C LYS A 181 7.41 18.93 -6.20
N ARG A 182 6.28 18.91 -5.48
CA ARG A 182 4.95 19.03 -6.05
C ARG A 182 4.55 20.46 -6.39
N TYR A 183 4.86 21.43 -5.54
CA TYR A 183 4.35 22.80 -5.65
C TYR A 183 5.41 23.86 -5.99
N GLY A 184 6.70 23.52 -5.88
CA GLY A 184 7.80 24.44 -6.15
C GLY A 184 7.70 25.72 -5.33
N GLU A 185 7.88 26.85 -6.01
CA GLU A 185 7.84 28.19 -5.42
C GLU A 185 6.46 28.58 -4.84
N ASN A 186 5.39 27.96 -5.35
CA ASN A 186 4.01 28.28 -4.94
C ASN A 186 3.61 27.63 -3.61
N VAL A 187 4.50 26.86 -2.98
CA VAL A 187 4.21 26.09 -1.76
C VAL A 187 3.61 26.95 -0.66
N ARG A 188 4.20 28.13 -0.40
CA ARG A 188 3.73 29.04 0.64
C ARG A 188 2.32 29.53 0.36
N GLN A 189 2.05 30.00 -0.85
CA GLN A 189 0.74 30.51 -1.25
C GLN A 189 -0.35 29.45 -1.17
N ILE A 190 -0.06 28.25 -1.67
CA ILE A 190 -1.00 27.13 -1.69
C ILE A 190 -1.36 26.68 -0.27
N ILE A 191 -0.36 26.45 0.58
CA ILE A 191 -0.56 25.94 1.94
C ILE A 191 -1.22 27.00 2.84
N THR A 192 -0.84 28.26 2.72
CA THR A 192 -1.49 29.33 3.50
C THR A 192 -2.97 29.48 3.11
N ARG A 193 -3.30 29.30 1.84
CA ARG A 193 -4.69 29.39 1.37
C ARG A 193 -5.51 28.15 1.71
N ASN A 194 -4.97 26.96 1.45
CA ASN A 194 -5.66 25.69 1.69
C ASN A 194 -4.67 24.57 1.96
N PRO A 195 -4.30 24.30 3.22
CA PRO A 195 -3.36 23.23 3.56
C PRO A 195 -3.91 21.83 3.30
N TYR A 196 -5.23 21.67 3.17
CA TYR A 196 -5.86 20.37 2.94
C TYR A 196 -5.60 19.82 1.53
N ARG A 197 -5.17 20.66 0.58
CA ARG A 197 -4.69 20.19 -0.72
C ARG A 197 -3.52 19.21 -0.61
N LEU A 198 -2.76 19.29 0.47
CA LEU A 198 -1.69 18.32 0.75
C LEU A 198 -2.18 16.88 0.85
N VAL A 199 -3.43 16.67 1.29
CA VAL A 199 -4.03 15.33 1.43
C VAL A 199 -4.26 14.68 0.07
N GLU A 200 -4.64 15.48 -0.93
CA GLU A 200 -4.94 15.02 -2.28
C GLU A 200 -3.69 14.95 -3.16
N ASP A 201 -2.79 15.91 -3.02
CA ASP A 201 -1.69 16.15 -3.95
C ASP A 201 -0.35 15.50 -3.53
N VAL A 202 -0.20 15.09 -2.25
CA VAL A 202 1.09 14.60 -1.72
C VAL A 202 0.95 13.28 -0.97
N GLU A 203 1.43 12.22 -1.58
CA GLU A 203 1.41 10.88 -0.98
C GLU A 203 2.12 10.84 0.39
N GLY A 204 1.42 10.27 1.37
CA GLY A 204 1.91 10.13 2.75
C GLY A 204 1.49 11.26 3.68
N ILE A 205 0.70 12.23 3.20
CA ILE A 205 0.07 13.26 4.03
C ILE A 205 -1.42 12.94 4.19
N GLY A 206 -1.80 12.49 5.39
CA GLY A 206 -3.20 12.27 5.74
C GLY A 206 -3.85 13.52 6.35
N PHE A 207 -5.19 13.48 6.49
CA PHE A 207 -6.00 14.57 7.04
C PHE A 207 -5.45 15.11 8.37
N LYS A 208 -5.09 14.24 9.34
CA LYS A 208 -4.56 14.66 10.65
C LYS A 208 -3.31 15.54 10.55
N THR A 209 -2.44 15.28 9.58
CA THR A 209 -1.23 16.08 9.37
C THR A 209 -1.59 17.44 8.77
N ALA A 210 -2.46 17.47 7.77
CA ALA A 210 -2.94 18.70 7.16
C ALA A 210 -3.74 19.57 8.15
N ASP A 211 -4.58 18.94 8.98
CA ASP A 211 -5.39 19.61 10.01
C ASP A 211 -4.51 20.28 11.08
N ARG A 212 -3.41 19.64 11.50
CA ARG A 212 -2.43 20.23 12.40
C ARG A 212 -1.73 21.45 11.78
N ILE A 213 -1.36 21.36 10.50
CA ILE A 213 -0.78 22.50 9.76
C ILE A 213 -1.81 23.64 9.68
N ALA A 214 -3.05 23.33 9.33
CA ALA A 214 -4.16 24.27 9.24
C ALA A 214 -4.41 25.01 10.57
N ALA A 215 -4.45 24.27 11.67
CA ALA A 215 -4.61 24.84 13.01
C ALA A 215 -3.47 25.81 13.37
N THR A 216 -2.22 25.46 13.03
CA THR A 216 -1.05 26.34 13.24
C THR A 216 -1.09 27.59 12.35
N LEU A 217 -1.70 27.49 11.17
CA LEU A 217 -1.94 28.62 10.26
C LEU A 217 -3.11 29.51 10.70
N GLY A 218 -3.86 29.14 11.74
CA GLY A 218 -5.02 29.87 12.22
C GLY A 218 -6.28 29.69 11.38
N ILE A 219 -6.40 28.55 10.67
CA ILE A 219 -7.61 28.21 9.93
C ILE A 219 -8.69 27.78 10.92
N GLU A 220 -9.84 28.42 10.84
CA GLU A 220 -10.96 28.20 11.74
C GLU A 220 -11.51 26.75 11.66
N PRO A 221 -11.99 26.20 12.80
CA PRO A 221 -12.52 24.83 12.86
C PRO A 221 -13.74 24.58 11.95
N ASP A 222 -14.49 25.60 11.61
CA ASP A 222 -15.67 25.56 10.73
C ASP A 222 -15.36 25.99 9.28
N SER A 223 -14.08 26.19 8.96
CA SER A 223 -13.65 26.52 7.61
C SER A 223 -14.15 25.50 6.58
N GLU A 224 -14.71 25.99 5.48
CA GLU A 224 -15.17 25.16 4.37
C GLU A 224 -14.08 24.19 3.86
N TYR A 225 -12.84 24.64 3.77
CA TYR A 225 -11.71 23.78 3.38
C TYR A 225 -11.51 22.61 4.35
N ARG A 226 -11.63 22.85 5.64
CA ARG A 226 -11.51 21.81 6.66
C ARG A 226 -12.65 20.82 6.61
N LEU A 227 -13.88 21.32 6.51
CA LEU A 227 -15.08 20.48 6.47
C LEU A 227 -15.09 19.61 5.22
N ASN A 228 -14.84 20.19 4.04
CA ASN A 228 -14.77 19.46 2.77
C ASN A 228 -13.71 18.35 2.82
N ALA A 229 -12.50 18.69 3.25
CA ALA A 229 -11.42 17.72 3.36
C ALA A 229 -11.73 16.62 4.38
N GLY A 230 -12.35 16.96 5.51
CA GLY A 230 -12.71 16.01 6.55
C GLY A 230 -13.80 15.02 6.11
N VAL A 231 -14.83 15.50 5.45
CA VAL A 231 -15.89 14.61 4.90
C VAL A 231 -15.32 13.68 3.82
N LYS A 232 -14.53 14.22 2.89
CA LYS A 232 -13.85 13.40 1.87
C LYS A 232 -12.91 12.37 2.49
N PHE A 233 -12.15 12.76 3.50
CA PHE A 233 -11.26 11.85 4.21
C PHE A 233 -12.01 10.74 4.96
N ALA A 234 -13.13 11.04 5.62
CA ALA A 234 -13.96 10.03 6.29
C ALA A 234 -14.46 8.96 5.30
N LEU A 235 -14.86 9.38 4.12
CA LEU A 235 -15.26 8.47 3.04
C LEU A 235 -14.06 7.67 2.49
N ALA A 236 -12.92 8.32 2.29
CA ALA A 236 -11.68 7.68 1.85
C ALA A 236 -11.14 6.66 2.85
N ASP A 237 -11.21 6.97 4.15
CA ASP A 237 -10.79 6.07 5.23
C ASP A 237 -11.68 4.82 5.28
N ALA A 238 -12.99 4.96 5.12
CA ALA A 238 -13.91 3.83 5.02
C ALA A 238 -13.60 2.92 3.82
N THR A 239 -13.21 3.51 2.70
CA THR A 239 -12.79 2.75 1.52
C THR A 239 -11.46 2.04 1.75
N ALA A 240 -10.45 2.72 2.28
CA ALA A 240 -9.09 2.20 2.41
C ALA A 240 -8.91 1.21 3.57
N VAL A 241 -9.63 1.43 4.69
CA VAL A 241 -9.46 0.64 5.93
C VAL A 241 -10.51 -0.46 6.05
N ALA A 242 -11.77 -0.14 5.73
CA ALA A 242 -12.88 -1.09 5.87
C ALA A 242 -13.32 -1.74 4.55
N GLY A 243 -12.77 -1.30 3.41
CA GLY A 243 -13.05 -1.89 2.10
C GLY A 243 -14.42 -1.52 1.52
N HIS A 244 -15.07 -0.48 2.05
CA HIS A 244 -16.37 -0.04 1.54
C HIS A 244 -16.26 0.68 0.19
N CYS A 245 -17.13 0.38 -0.77
CA CYS A 245 -17.26 1.17 -1.98
C CYS A 245 -17.99 2.49 -1.71
N TYR A 246 -18.97 2.47 -0.81
CA TYR A 246 -19.77 3.63 -0.39
C TYR A 246 -20.04 3.60 1.12
N LEU A 247 -20.51 4.71 1.63
CA LEU A 247 -21.16 4.77 2.93
C LEU A 247 -22.60 5.28 2.79
N PRO A 248 -23.57 4.74 3.54
CA PRO A 248 -24.85 5.39 3.75
C PRO A 248 -24.67 6.82 4.27
N ARG A 249 -25.47 7.77 3.77
CA ARG A 249 -25.37 9.19 4.19
C ARG A 249 -25.31 9.40 5.71
N PRO A 250 -26.17 8.75 6.54
CA PRO A 250 -26.10 8.90 8.00
C PRO A 250 -24.78 8.42 8.60
N GLU A 251 -24.18 7.35 8.05
CA GLU A 251 -22.92 6.79 8.52
C GLU A 251 -21.74 7.72 8.18
N LEU A 252 -21.70 8.28 6.96
CA LEU A 252 -20.71 9.27 6.59
C LEU A 252 -20.81 10.52 7.46
N ALA A 253 -22.02 11.04 7.69
CA ALA A 253 -22.25 12.18 8.56
C ALA A 253 -21.76 11.92 9.99
N LEU A 254 -22.07 10.73 10.54
CA LEU A 254 -21.60 10.33 11.87
C LEU A 254 -20.07 10.20 11.94
N SER A 255 -19.45 9.61 10.94
CA SER A 255 -17.98 9.44 10.87
C SER A 255 -17.28 10.79 10.78
N ALA A 256 -17.73 11.66 9.88
CA ALA A 256 -17.22 13.02 9.72
C ALA A 256 -17.38 13.85 11.01
N ARG A 257 -18.53 13.76 11.65
CA ARG A 257 -18.79 14.44 12.94
C ARG A 257 -17.85 13.98 14.05
N ARG A 258 -17.63 12.68 14.19
CA ARG A 258 -16.67 12.13 15.18
C ARG A 258 -15.26 12.66 14.99
N MET A 259 -14.87 12.85 13.75
CA MET A 259 -13.53 13.31 13.40
C MET A 259 -13.37 14.83 13.52
N LEU A 260 -14.34 15.59 13.03
CA LEU A 260 -14.27 17.05 12.92
C LEU A 260 -14.75 17.76 14.19
N GLY A 261 -15.68 17.15 14.95
CA GLY A 261 -16.28 17.74 16.15
C GLY A 261 -17.28 18.87 15.89
N ASN A 262 -17.68 19.07 14.63
CA ASN A 262 -18.58 20.16 14.23
C ASN A 262 -20.07 19.79 14.38
N ASP A 263 -20.92 20.82 14.25
CA ASP A 263 -22.36 20.69 14.30
C ASP A 263 -22.91 19.76 13.19
N PRO A 264 -23.91 18.91 13.48
CA PRO A 264 -24.51 18.01 12.50
C PRO A 264 -25.03 18.71 11.25
N ASP A 265 -25.75 19.84 11.41
CA ASP A 265 -26.34 20.58 10.30
C ASP A 265 -25.25 21.14 9.35
N LEU A 266 -24.10 21.50 9.90
CA LEU A 266 -22.97 21.99 9.12
C LEU A 266 -22.33 20.86 8.29
N ILE A 267 -22.20 19.67 8.90
CA ILE A 267 -21.71 18.48 8.19
C ILE A 267 -22.67 18.07 7.05
N ASP A 268 -23.97 18.06 7.31
CA ASP A 268 -24.97 17.70 6.28
C ASP A 268 -24.96 18.68 5.11
N ARG A 269 -24.87 19.99 5.36
CA ARG A 269 -24.72 21.02 4.31
C ARG A 269 -23.42 20.84 3.53
N THR A 270 -22.34 20.45 4.20
CA THR A 270 -21.05 20.18 3.55
C THR A 270 -21.17 18.98 2.63
N ILE A 271 -21.83 17.91 3.05
CA ILE A 271 -22.11 16.72 2.20
C ILE A 271 -22.92 17.14 0.97
N ASP A 272 -23.99 17.94 1.14
CA ASP A 272 -24.79 18.42 0.01
C ASP A 272 -23.97 19.28 -0.95
N SER A 273 -23.12 20.17 -0.45
CA SER A 273 -22.20 20.96 -1.28
C SER A 273 -21.24 20.08 -2.08
N LEU A 274 -20.65 19.04 -1.46
CA LEU A 274 -19.74 18.11 -2.12
C LEU A 274 -20.44 17.23 -3.19
N ILE A 275 -21.72 16.91 -2.99
CA ILE A 275 -22.52 16.21 -3.99
C ILE A 275 -22.78 17.14 -5.19
N LEU A 276 -23.17 18.39 -4.92
CA LEU A 276 -23.45 19.38 -5.97
C LEU A 276 -22.19 19.75 -6.78
N SER A 277 -21.03 19.78 -6.15
CA SER A 277 -19.73 20.00 -6.82
C SER A 277 -19.15 18.75 -7.51
N HIS A 278 -19.84 17.61 -7.43
CA HIS A 278 -19.38 16.31 -7.94
C HIS A 278 -18.07 15.79 -7.30
N GLU A 279 -17.72 16.28 -6.13
CA GLU A 279 -16.59 15.77 -5.34
C GLU A 279 -16.96 14.49 -4.56
N ILE A 280 -18.24 14.24 -4.35
CA ILE A 280 -18.83 13.00 -3.88
C ILE A 280 -19.91 12.59 -4.86
N SER A 281 -19.96 11.31 -5.24
CA SER A 281 -21.04 10.74 -6.04
C SER A 281 -22.12 10.18 -5.13
N ALA A 282 -23.39 10.46 -5.43
CA ALA A 282 -24.53 9.96 -4.68
C ALA A 282 -25.43 9.09 -5.57
N GLN A 283 -25.90 7.97 -5.00
CA GLN A 283 -26.86 7.08 -5.66
C GLN A 283 -27.89 6.62 -4.63
N VAL A 284 -29.13 6.49 -5.06
CA VAL A 284 -30.18 5.86 -4.26
C VAL A 284 -30.18 4.36 -4.56
N LEU A 285 -30.02 3.54 -3.52
CA LEU A 285 -30.01 2.09 -3.61
C LEU A 285 -31.16 1.52 -2.76
N PRO A 286 -31.77 0.38 -3.15
CA PRO A 286 -32.72 -0.32 -2.29
C PRO A 286 -31.98 -0.87 -1.05
N GLY A 287 -32.48 -0.59 0.13
CA GLY A 287 -31.97 -1.14 1.39
C GLY A 287 -32.58 -2.51 1.72
N ASP A 288 -31.92 -3.25 2.61
CA ASP A 288 -32.35 -4.61 3.03
C ASP A 288 -33.71 -4.64 3.74
N ASP A 289 -34.13 -3.52 4.33
CA ASP A 289 -35.42 -3.32 5.00
C ASP A 289 -36.51 -2.79 4.08
N GLY A 290 -36.20 -2.56 2.81
CA GLY A 290 -37.10 -2.00 1.81
C GLY A 290 -37.20 -0.48 1.81
N GLU A 291 -36.40 0.22 2.63
CA GLU A 291 -36.23 1.67 2.57
C GLU A 291 -35.07 2.03 1.65
N ASP A 292 -35.21 3.12 0.91
CA ASP A 292 -34.15 3.62 0.02
C ASP A 292 -32.96 4.18 0.83
N VAL A 293 -31.76 3.76 0.49
CA VAL A 293 -30.50 4.21 1.09
C VAL A 293 -29.79 5.18 0.15
N VAL A 294 -29.46 6.38 0.61
CA VAL A 294 -28.60 7.30 -0.11
C VAL A 294 -27.13 6.87 0.11
N ALA A 295 -26.56 6.18 -0.88
CA ALA A 295 -25.20 5.72 -0.89
C ALA A 295 -24.26 6.82 -1.41
N LEU A 296 -23.23 7.15 -0.64
CA LEU A 296 -22.23 8.18 -0.95
C LEU A 296 -20.89 7.54 -1.26
N TYR A 297 -20.37 7.84 -2.45
CA TYR A 297 -19.14 7.24 -2.99
C TYR A 297 -18.05 8.28 -3.19
N GLN A 298 -16.79 7.83 -3.12
CA GLN A 298 -15.75 8.53 -3.85
C GLN A 298 -16.02 8.41 -5.36
N PRO A 299 -15.78 9.45 -6.17
CA PRO A 299 -16.02 9.38 -7.61
C PRO A 299 -15.22 8.26 -8.32
N SER A 300 -14.07 7.89 -7.78
CA SER A 300 -13.24 6.78 -8.30
C SER A 300 -13.87 5.41 -8.07
N THR A 301 -14.43 5.16 -6.88
CA THR A 301 -15.09 3.89 -6.54
C THR A 301 -16.42 3.76 -7.28
N TYR A 302 -17.22 4.83 -7.33
CA TYR A 302 -18.46 4.86 -8.10
C TYR A 302 -18.23 4.52 -9.58
N ARG A 303 -17.23 5.16 -10.20
CA ARG A 303 -16.86 4.86 -11.60
C ARG A 303 -16.36 3.44 -11.77
N ALA A 304 -15.58 2.93 -10.82
CA ALA A 304 -15.07 1.56 -10.89
C ALA A 304 -16.22 0.54 -10.83
N GLU A 305 -17.12 0.66 -9.88
CA GLU A 305 -18.29 -0.23 -9.72
C GLU A 305 -19.22 -0.18 -10.93
N SER A 306 -19.57 1.02 -11.38
CA SER A 306 -20.42 1.20 -12.58
C SER A 306 -19.77 0.64 -13.84
N GLU A 307 -18.45 0.81 -14.00
CA GLU A 307 -17.73 0.29 -15.17
C GLU A 307 -17.64 -1.23 -15.13
N VAL A 308 -17.40 -1.84 -13.95
CA VAL A 308 -17.38 -3.29 -13.78
C VAL A 308 -18.75 -3.88 -14.15
N ALA A 309 -19.83 -3.33 -13.62
CA ALA A 309 -21.19 -3.80 -13.92
C ALA A 309 -21.50 -3.71 -15.42
N ARG A 310 -21.20 -2.57 -16.05
CA ARG A 310 -21.40 -2.38 -17.50
C ARG A 310 -20.57 -3.37 -18.34
N ARG A 311 -19.29 -3.55 -18.00
CA ARG A 311 -18.38 -4.44 -18.72
C ARG A 311 -18.79 -5.91 -18.61
N LEU A 312 -19.20 -6.35 -17.41
CA LEU A 312 -19.72 -7.70 -17.22
C LEU A 312 -20.96 -7.92 -18.10
N ARG A 313 -21.85 -6.95 -18.19
CA ARG A 313 -23.02 -7.02 -19.07
C ARG A 313 -22.64 -7.10 -20.54
N GLU A 314 -21.71 -6.26 -21.00
CA GLU A 314 -21.19 -6.29 -22.38
C GLU A 314 -20.57 -7.64 -22.72
N MET A 315 -19.83 -8.25 -21.79
CA MET A 315 -19.24 -9.58 -21.98
C MET A 315 -20.31 -10.66 -22.05
N ILE A 316 -21.36 -10.61 -21.21
CA ILE A 316 -22.48 -11.55 -21.28
C ILE A 316 -23.18 -11.46 -22.63
N ASP A 317 -23.48 -10.24 -23.08
CA ASP A 317 -24.23 -9.99 -24.31
C ASP A 317 -23.40 -10.37 -25.57
N ALA A 318 -22.07 -10.38 -25.48
CA ALA A 318 -21.16 -10.73 -26.58
C ALA A 318 -20.85 -12.22 -26.71
N MET A 319 -21.34 -13.04 -25.77
CA MET A 319 -21.05 -14.48 -25.82
C MET A 319 -21.80 -15.16 -26.97
N PRO A 320 -21.09 -15.98 -27.79
CA PRO A 320 -21.74 -16.76 -28.82
C PRO A 320 -22.66 -17.82 -28.20
N ASP A 321 -23.72 -18.16 -28.92
CA ASP A 321 -24.59 -19.27 -28.56
C ASP A 321 -23.78 -20.57 -28.41
N THR A 322 -24.02 -21.30 -27.34
CA THR A 322 -23.23 -22.47 -26.97
C THR A 322 -23.39 -23.61 -27.95
N MET A 323 -22.26 -24.27 -28.26
CA MET A 323 -22.26 -25.49 -29.07
C MET A 323 -22.94 -26.64 -28.33
N ALA A 324 -23.95 -27.22 -28.94
CA ALA A 324 -24.59 -28.46 -28.49
C ALA A 324 -23.69 -29.66 -28.76
N THR A 325 -22.70 -29.89 -27.89
CA THR A 325 -21.91 -31.12 -27.86
C THR A 325 -22.45 -32.05 -26.78
N ASP A 326 -22.28 -33.36 -26.96
CA ASP A 326 -22.60 -34.36 -25.91
C ASP A 326 -21.58 -34.26 -24.78
N LEU A 327 -21.71 -33.19 -23.99
CA LEU A 327 -20.81 -32.84 -22.91
C LEU A 327 -20.84 -33.92 -21.80
N SER A 328 -21.99 -34.56 -21.58
CA SER A 328 -22.11 -35.61 -20.58
C SER A 328 -21.18 -36.79 -20.90
N ALA A 329 -21.16 -37.25 -22.16
CA ALA A 329 -20.28 -38.36 -22.58
C ALA A 329 -18.79 -37.96 -22.48
N GLN A 330 -18.44 -36.69 -22.73
CA GLN A 330 -17.06 -36.23 -22.58
C GLN A 330 -16.62 -36.20 -21.10
N ILE A 331 -17.51 -35.81 -20.19
CA ILE A 331 -17.26 -35.85 -18.73
C ILE A 331 -17.12 -37.29 -18.27
N ASP A 332 -18.01 -38.20 -18.71
CA ASP A 332 -17.96 -39.63 -18.37
C ASP A 332 -16.63 -40.27 -18.83
N GLU A 333 -16.15 -39.91 -20.01
CA GLU A 333 -14.86 -40.39 -20.49
C GLU A 333 -13.68 -39.83 -19.66
N LEU A 334 -13.75 -38.56 -19.26
CA LEU A 334 -12.74 -37.99 -18.37
C LEU A 334 -12.74 -38.64 -17.00
N GLU A 335 -13.89 -38.91 -16.41
CA GLU A 335 -14.02 -39.67 -15.15
C GLU A 335 -13.34 -41.04 -15.27
N ARG A 336 -13.59 -41.73 -16.39
CA ARG A 336 -13.01 -43.08 -16.66
C ARG A 336 -11.49 -43.02 -16.81
N VAL A 337 -10.97 -42.03 -17.54
CA VAL A 337 -9.53 -41.87 -17.81
C VAL A 337 -8.76 -41.46 -16.56
N GLU A 338 -9.30 -40.52 -15.79
CA GLU A 338 -8.65 -40.01 -14.58
C GLU A 338 -8.89 -40.89 -13.34
N GLY A 339 -9.80 -41.85 -13.42
CA GLY A 339 -10.17 -42.72 -12.29
C GLY A 339 -10.86 -41.97 -11.15
N ILE A 340 -11.63 -40.95 -11.48
CA ILE A 340 -12.37 -40.10 -10.52
C ILE A 340 -13.87 -40.19 -10.82
N ALA A 341 -14.69 -39.88 -9.83
CA ALA A 341 -16.13 -39.71 -10.00
C ALA A 341 -16.54 -38.33 -9.47
N PHE A 342 -17.14 -37.52 -10.33
CA PHE A 342 -17.63 -36.20 -9.91
C PHE A 342 -18.98 -36.34 -9.19
N HIS A 343 -19.12 -35.60 -8.11
CA HIS A 343 -20.42 -35.38 -7.49
C HIS A 343 -21.32 -34.53 -8.39
N ALA A 344 -22.65 -34.63 -8.18
CA ALA A 344 -23.62 -33.92 -9.01
C ALA A 344 -23.33 -32.40 -9.12
N GLN A 345 -22.99 -31.74 -8.02
CA GLN A 345 -22.64 -30.31 -8.03
C GLN A 345 -21.33 -30.03 -8.77
N GLN A 346 -20.33 -30.90 -8.69
CA GLN A 346 -19.08 -30.76 -9.44
C GLN A 346 -19.31 -30.92 -10.94
N ARG A 347 -20.12 -31.92 -11.32
CA ARG A 347 -20.52 -32.12 -12.72
C ARG A 347 -21.29 -30.92 -13.25
N GLN A 348 -22.27 -30.42 -12.50
CA GLN A 348 -23.00 -29.19 -12.83
C GLN A 348 -22.07 -28.00 -13.02
N ALA A 349 -21.05 -27.84 -12.14
CA ALA A 349 -20.08 -26.75 -12.26
C ALA A 349 -19.24 -26.85 -13.55
N ILE A 350 -18.84 -28.07 -13.94
CA ILE A 350 -18.12 -28.32 -15.19
C ILE A 350 -19.02 -28.00 -16.38
N GLU A 351 -20.24 -28.54 -16.40
CA GLU A 351 -21.23 -28.32 -17.46
C GLU A 351 -21.53 -26.83 -17.63
N THR A 352 -21.82 -26.12 -16.53
CA THR A 352 -22.09 -24.69 -16.55
C THR A 352 -20.89 -23.90 -17.08
N ALA A 353 -19.67 -24.21 -16.65
CA ALA A 353 -18.46 -23.49 -17.09
C ALA A 353 -18.15 -23.71 -18.58
N VAL A 354 -18.46 -24.89 -19.12
CA VAL A 354 -18.25 -25.20 -20.54
C VAL A 354 -19.36 -24.63 -21.42
N THR A 355 -20.60 -24.63 -20.94
CA THR A 355 -21.74 -24.15 -21.74
C THR A 355 -22.01 -22.66 -21.61
N SER A 356 -21.67 -22.02 -20.50
CA SER A 356 -21.85 -20.58 -20.29
C SER A 356 -20.57 -19.80 -20.61
N GLY A 357 -20.73 -18.62 -21.17
CA GLY A 357 -19.59 -17.73 -21.43
C GLY A 357 -18.96 -17.15 -20.18
N MET A 358 -19.78 -16.98 -19.13
CA MET A 358 -19.32 -16.54 -17.80
C MET A 358 -19.91 -17.47 -16.74
N THR A 359 -19.10 -17.82 -15.75
CA THR A 359 -19.54 -18.71 -14.67
C THR A 359 -18.81 -18.39 -13.37
N VAL A 360 -19.52 -18.46 -12.26
CA VAL A 360 -18.93 -18.43 -10.92
C VAL A 360 -19.03 -19.82 -10.28
N ILE A 361 -17.89 -20.34 -9.80
CA ILE A 361 -17.82 -21.58 -9.03
C ILE A 361 -17.36 -21.22 -7.61
N THR A 362 -18.24 -21.35 -6.63
CA THR A 362 -17.91 -21.04 -5.25
C THR A 362 -18.02 -22.27 -4.34
N GLY A 363 -17.16 -22.36 -3.35
CA GLY A 363 -17.21 -23.45 -2.36
C GLY A 363 -16.02 -23.41 -1.41
N GLY A 364 -16.20 -24.00 -0.25
CA GLY A 364 -15.20 -24.06 0.81
C GLY A 364 -13.95 -24.88 0.45
N PRO A 365 -12.96 -24.94 1.35
CA PRO A 365 -11.79 -25.80 1.17
C PRO A 365 -12.21 -27.27 1.12
N GLY A 366 -11.58 -28.06 0.25
CA GLY A 366 -11.84 -29.50 0.12
C GLY A 366 -13.04 -29.89 -0.76
N THR A 367 -13.76 -28.93 -1.37
CA THR A 367 -14.90 -29.21 -2.27
C THR A 367 -14.50 -29.64 -3.69
N GLY A 368 -13.20 -29.74 -3.98
CA GLY A 368 -12.69 -30.21 -5.27
C GLY A 368 -12.58 -29.17 -6.37
N LYS A 369 -12.57 -27.86 -6.06
CA LYS A 369 -12.43 -26.77 -7.03
C LYS A 369 -11.28 -27.00 -8.03
N THR A 370 -10.10 -27.37 -7.53
CA THR A 370 -8.92 -27.63 -8.38
C THR A 370 -9.14 -28.80 -9.36
N THR A 371 -9.86 -29.85 -8.94
CA THR A 371 -10.19 -30.99 -9.80
C THR A 371 -11.15 -30.57 -10.90
N ILE A 372 -12.14 -29.75 -10.57
CA ILE A 372 -13.08 -29.14 -11.53
C ILE A 372 -12.33 -28.29 -12.55
N ILE A 373 -11.41 -27.41 -12.10
CA ILE A 373 -10.59 -26.56 -12.99
C ILE A 373 -9.80 -27.42 -13.99
N LYS A 374 -9.18 -28.53 -13.54
CA LYS A 374 -8.45 -29.44 -14.44
C LYS A 374 -9.35 -30.05 -15.52
N CYS A 375 -10.54 -30.46 -15.15
CA CYS A 375 -11.50 -31.01 -16.10
C CYS A 375 -11.94 -29.95 -17.12
N ILE A 376 -12.27 -28.75 -16.66
CA ILE A 376 -12.65 -27.61 -17.50
C ILE A 376 -11.53 -27.27 -18.49
N ILE A 377 -10.26 -27.22 -18.04
CA ILE A 377 -9.11 -26.98 -18.92
C ILE A 377 -9.05 -28.03 -20.03
N LYS A 378 -9.18 -29.31 -19.70
CA LYS A 378 -9.15 -30.40 -20.70
C LYS A 378 -10.27 -30.30 -21.72
N LEU A 379 -11.46 -29.93 -21.30
CA LEU A 379 -12.61 -29.78 -22.19
C LEU A 379 -12.49 -28.53 -23.08
N LEU A 380 -11.97 -27.43 -22.56
CA LEU A 380 -11.89 -26.17 -23.31
C LEU A 380 -10.61 -26.01 -24.13
N SER A 381 -9.52 -26.72 -23.82
CA SER A 381 -8.23 -26.62 -24.54
C SER A 381 -8.29 -27.03 -26.02
N VAL A 382 -9.34 -27.76 -26.40
CA VAL A 382 -9.58 -28.12 -27.82
C VAL A 382 -10.30 -27.00 -28.59
N HIS A 383 -10.80 -25.98 -27.89
CA HIS A 383 -11.61 -24.90 -28.48
C HIS A 383 -10.87 -23.56 -28.51
N GLY A 384 -9.68 -23.44 -27.92
CA GLY A 384 -8.90 -22.20 -27.93
C GLY A 384 -7.89 -22.11 -26.82
N ASP A 385 -7.23 -20.94 -26.74
CA ASP A 385 -6.19 -20.65 -25.79
C ASP A 385 -6.77 -20.34 -24.38
N ILE A 386 -6.18 -20.95 -23.37
CA ILE A 386 -6.61 -20.79 -21.97
C ILE A 386 -5.51 -20.08 -21.18
N ALA A 387 -5.90 -19.04 -20.46
CA ALA A 387 -5.05 -18.39 -19.47
C ALA A 387 -5.55 -18.73 -18.05
N LEU A 388 -4.58 -18.96 -17.15
CA LEU A 388 -4.85 -19.17 -15.72
C LEU A 388 -4.31 -18.01 -14.91
N ALA A 389 -5.13 -17.52 -13.97
CA ALA A 389 -4.72 -16.41 -13.12
C ALA A 389 -5.20 -16.57 -11.66
N ALA A 390 -4.51 -15.87 -10.75
CA ALA A 390 -4.93 -15.74 -9.37
C ALA A 390 -4.48 -14.35 -8.82
N PRO A 391 -5.11 -13.81 -7.77
CA PRO A 391 -4.72 -12.50 -7.22
C PRO A 391 -3.34 -12.52 -6.52
N THR A 392 -2.89 -13.68 -6.02
CA THR A 392 -1.62 -13.80 -5.28
C THR A 392 -0.64 -14.76 -5.92
N GLY A 393 0.68 -14.51 -5.73
CA GLY A 393 1.74 -15.39 -6.25
C GLY A 393 1.67 -16.82 -5.69
N ARG A 394 1.23 -16.98 -4.45
CA ARG A 394 1.07 -18.31 -3.83
C ARG A 394 -0.08 -19.10 -4.46
N ALA A 395 -1.20 -18.44 -4.71
CA ALA A 395 -2.34 -19.06 -5.38
C ALA A 395 -2.00 -19.42 -6.83
N ALA A 396 -1.37 -18.50 -7.58
CA ALA A 396 -0.92 -18.76 -8.94
C ALA A 396 0.06 -19.96 -9.03
N LYS A 397 1.03 -20.03 -8.11
CA LYS A 397 1.96 -21.17 -8.04
C LYS A 397 1.24 -22.48 -7.77
N ARG A 398 0.33 -22.52 -6.80
CA ARG A 398 -0.50 -23.72 -6.50
C ARG A 398 -1.34 -24.15 -7.69
N MET A 399 -1.96 -23.19 -8.37
CA MET A 399 -2.74 -23.44 -9.57
C MET A 399 -1.88 -24.02 -10.68
N SER A 400 -0.67 -23.49 -10.91
CA SER A 400 0.27 -24.02 -11.89
C SER A 400 0.68 -25.47 -11.58
N GLU A 401 1.08 -25.74 -10.33
CA GLU A 401 1.49 -27.07 -9.88
C GLU A 401 0.34 -28.08 -9.99
N ALA A 402 -0.87 -27.65 -9.66
CA ALA A 402 -2.05 -28.51 -9.70
C ALA A 402 -2.53 -28.79 -11.13
N CYS A 403 -2.56 -27.78 -12.00
CA CYS A 403 -3.10 -27.92 -13.36
C CYS A 403 -2.06 -28.34 -14.40
N GLY A 404 -0.77 -28.29 -14.07
CA GLY A 404 0.32 -28.58 -15.02
C GLY A 404 0.47 -27.53 -16.12
N MET A 405 -0.10 -26.33 -15.92
CA MET A 405 -0.13 -25.22 -16.86
C MET A 405 0.27 -23.93 -16.12
N GLU A 406 1.00 -23.03 -16.78
CA GLU A 406 1.45 -21.78 -16.14
C GLU A 406 0.25 -20.91 -15.75
N ALA A 407 0.15 -20.55 -14.47
CA ALA A 407 -0.76 -19.55 -13.97
C ALA A 407 0.02 -18.31 -13.53
N LYS A 408 -0.50 -17.13 -13.85
CA LYS A 408 0.10 -15.82 -13.51
C LYS A 408 -0.70 -15.13 -12.40
N THR A 409 -0.05 -14.22 -11.67
CA THR A 409 -0.84 -13.30 -10.86
C THR A 409 -1.57 -12.34 -11.77
N LEU A 410 -2.76 -11.85 -11.35
CA LEU A 410 -3.51 -10.85 -12.12
C LEU A 410 -2.67 -9.63 -12.44
N HIS A 411 -1.83 -9.17 -11.50
CA HIS A 411 -0.89 -8.06 -11.74
C HIS A 411 0.14 -8.38 -12.84
N ARG A 412 0.69 -9.60 -12.86
CA ARG A 412 1.60 -10.03 -13.95
C ARG A 412 0.89 -10.24 -15.27
N LEU A 413 -0.34 -10.75 -15.24
CA LEU A 413 -1.17 -10.93 -16.44
C LEU A 413 -1.48 -9.58 -17.09
N LEU A 414 -1.79 -8.58 -16.27
CA LEU A 414 -2.08 -7.21 -16.70
C LEU A 414 -0.81 -6.36 -16.94
N GLU A 415 0.39 -6.95 -16.75
CA GLU A 415 1.69 -6.28 -16.94
C GLU A 415 1.78 -5.00 -16.09
N TYR A 416 1.54 -5.13 -14.77
CA TYR A 416 1.70 -4.05 -13.82
C TYR A 416 3.17 -3.65 -13.72
N GLY A 417 3.47 -2.43 -14.06
CA GLY A 417 4.82 -1.88 -14.05
C GLY A 417 4.88 -0.65 -14.94
N GLY A 418 5.78 0.25 -14.66
CA GLY A 418 5.95 1.51 -15.37
C GLY A 418 6.25 2.62 -14.37
N GLU A 419 6.67 3.78 -14.87
CA GLU A 419 7.04 4.92 -14.02
C GLU A 419 5.86 5.46 -13.17
N GLU A 420 4.60 5.18 -13.57
CA GLU A 420 3.39 5.63 -12.91
C GLU A 420 2.62 4.52 -12.16
N GLY A 421 3.10 3.25 -12.21
CA GLY A 421 2.45 2.13 -11.51
C GLY A 421 1.11 1.70 -12.13
N ASP A 422 0.93 1.90 -13.44
CA ASP A 422 -0.27 1.52 -14.18
C ASP A 422 -0.15 0.13 -14.84
N PHE A 423 -1.28 -0.41 -15.31
CA PHE A 423 -1.35 -1.65 -16.07
C PHE A 423 -1.13 -1.39 -17.57
N ALA A 424 -0.22 -2.13 -18.20
CA ALA A 424 0.04 -2.02 -19.64
C ALA A 424 -1.06 -2.68 -20.50
N ARG A 425 -1.77 -3.69 -19.94
CA ARG A 425 -2.91 -4.32 -20.59
C ARG A 425 -4.18 -3.53 -20.32
N THR A 426 -4.78 -3.03 -21.39
CA THR A 426 -5.95 -2.15 -21.37
C THR A 426 -6.86 -2.47 -22.56
N GLN A 427 -7.90 -1.67 -22.77
CA GLN A 427 -8.77 -1.80 -23.94
C GLN A 427 -8.02 -1.57 -25.27
N ASP A 428 -6.98 -0.72 -25.27
CA ASP A 428 -6.15 -0.41 -26.44
C ASP A 428 -5.03 -1.44 -26.66
N ASN A 429 -4.72 -2.25 -25.63
CA ASN A 429 -3.74 -3.34 -25.67
C ASN A 429 -4.30 -4.55 -24.93
N PRO A 430 -5.33 -5.23 -25.46
CA PRO A 430 -6.05 -6.28 -24.75
C PRO A 430 -5.24 -7.55 -24.57
N LEU A 431 -5.77 -8.42 -23.74
CA LEU A 431 -5.28 -9.79 -23.57
C LEU A 431 -5.83 -10.67 -24.68
N GLU A 432 -4.97 -11.52 -25.25
CA GLU A 432 -5.28 -12.36 -26.42
C GLU A 432 -5.36 -13.84 -26.01
N PHE A 433 -6.53 -14.27 -25.52
CA PHE A 433 -6.88 -15.67 -25.25
C PHE A 433 -8.41 -15.83 -25.26
N ASP A 434 -8.86 -17.08 -25.47
CA ASP A 434 -10.29 -17.40 -25.59
C ASP A 434 -10.97 -17.60 -24.24
N THR A 435 -10.22 -18.14 -23.27
CA THR A 435 -10.74 -18.45 -21.93
C THR A 435 -9.79 -17.95 -20.86
N LEU A 436 -10.33 -17.28 -19.84
CA LEU A 436 -9.64 -16.95 -18.60
C LEU A 436 -10.28 -17.68 -17.42
N ILE A 437 -9.47 -18.42 -16.67
CA ILE A 437 -9.87 -19.03 -15.41
C ILE A 437 -9.14 -18.32 -14.27
N ILE A 438 -9.90 -17.80 -13.31
CA ILE A 438 -9.35 -17.07 -12.16
C ILE A 438 -9.71 -17.85 -10.90
N ASP A 439 -8.69 -18.21 -10.10
CA ASP A 439 -8.88 -18.80 -8.78
C ASP A 439 -8.71 -17.75 -7.67
N GLU A 440 -9.22 -17.99 -6.48
CA GLU A 440 -9.21 -17.10 -5.29
C GLU A 440 -9.88 -15.73 -5.55
N MET A 441 -11.01 -15.74 -6.28
CA MET A 441 -11.76 -14.51 -6.63
C MET A 441 -12.21 -13.67 -5.44
N SER A 442 -12.35 -14.25 -4.24
CA SER A 442 -12.69 -13.51 -3.01
C SER A 442 -11.68 -12.40 -2.66
N MET A 443 -10.43 -12.51 -3.17
CA MET A 443 -9.37 -11.53 -2.94
C MET A 443 -9.30 -10.42 -3.99
N VAL A 444 -10.15 -10.44 -5.00
CA VAL A 444 -10.16 -9.44 -6.10
C VAL A 444 -11.04 -8.27 -5.70
N ASP A 445 -10.45 -7.06 -5.60
CA ASP A 445 -11.16 -5.82 -5.33
C ASP A 445 -11.76 -5.20 -6.60
N ILE A 446 -12.57 -4.15 -6.42
CA ILE A 446 -13.28 -3.50 -7.52
C ILE A 446 -12.35 -2.83 -8.54
N PHE A 447 -11.19 -2.32 -8.12
CA PHE A 447 -10.24 -1.65 -9.02
C PHE A 447 -9.47 -2.65 -9.86
N LEU A 448 -9.04 -3.78 -9.24
CA LEU A 448 -8.38 -4.86 -9.95
C LEU A 448 -9.34 -5.53 -10.94
N MET A 449 -10.60 -5.74 -10.54
CA MET A 449 -11.64 -6.28 -11.43
C MET A 449 -11.91 -5.34 -12.61
N ARG A 450 -12.02 -4.03 -12.37
CA ARG A 450 -12.16 -3.03 -13.43
C ARG A 450 -10.99 -3.11 -14.42
N SER A 451 -9.77 -3.14 -13.92
CA SER A 451 -8.56 -3.20 -14.76
C SER A 451 -8.52 -4.48 -15.59
N LEU A 452 -8.90 -5.60 -15.00
CA LEU A 452 -9.01 -6.87 -15.70
C LEU A 452 -10.05 -6.83 -16.81
N LEU A 453 -11.26 -6.39 -16.52
CA LEU A 453 -12.34 -6.32 -17.52
C LEU A 453 -12.04 -5.33 -18.65
N ARG A 454 -11.26 -4.28 -18.40
CA ARG A 454 -10.77 -3.38 -19.44
C ARG A 454 -9.80 -4.03 -20.41
N ALA A 455 -9.03 -5.00 -19.92
CA ALA A 455 -8.04 -5.71 -20.71
C ALA A 455 -8.63 -6.94 -21.45
N LEU A 456 -9.84 -7.38 -21.09
CA LEU A 456 -10.51 -8.50 -21.77
C LEU A 456 -11.28 -8.03 -23.00
N VAL A 457 -11.23 -8.84 -24.05
CA VAL A 457 -12.04 -8.65 -25.27
C VAL A 457 -13.44 -9.20 -25.00
N PRO A 458 -14.52 -8.48 -25.39
CA PRO A 458 -15.88 -9.04 -25.37
C PRO A 458 -15.94 -10.35 -26.18
N GLY A 459 -16.50 -11.41 -25.57
CA GLY A 459 -16.50 -12.76 -26.13
C GLY A 459 -15.46 -13.70 -25.51
N THR A 460 -14.50 -13.16 -24.72
CA THR A 460 -13.60 -14.01 -23.91
C THR A 460 -14.42 -14.72 -22.81
N ARG A 461 -14.30 -16.04 -22.71
CA ARG A 461 -14.91 -16.83 -21.63
C ARG A 461 -14.24 -16.53 -20.31
N LEU A 462 -15.02 -16.23 -19.27
CA LEU A 462 -14.52 -15.90 -17.94
C LEU A 462 -15.07 -16.85 -16.88
N ILE A 463 -14.21 -17.68 -16.30
CA ILE A 463 -14.54 -18.62 -15.23
C ILE A 463 -13.92 -18.12 -13.93
N MET A 464 -14.76 -17.74 -13.00
CA MET A 464 -14.39 -17.18 -11.70
C MET A 464 -14.57 -18.23 -10.62
N VAL A 465 -13.46 -18.64 -9.98
CA VAL A 465 -13.46 -19.65 -8.93
C VAL A 465 -13.03 -19.01 -7.61
N GLY A 466 -13.74 -19.32 -6.53
CA GLY A 466 -13.40 -18.72 -5.23
C GLY A 466 -14.18 -19.37 -4.09
N ASP A 467 -14.14 -18.72 -2.95
CA ASP A 467 -14.88 -19.11 -1.76
C ASP A 467 -15.54 -17.85 -1.18
N ALA A 468 -16.85 -17.74 -1.37
CA ALA A 468 -17.63 -16.58 -0.91
C ALA A 468 -17.71 -16.48 0.62
N ASP A 469 -17.37 -17.56 1.34
CA ASP A 469 -17.37 -17.60 2.80
C ASP A 469 -16.00 -17.22 3.40
N GLN A 470 -14.95 -17.00 2.55
CA GLN A 470 -13.65 -16.46 2.99
C GLN A 470 -13.70 -14.95 3.18
N LEU A 471 -12.63 -14.42 3.80
CA LEU A 471 -12.47 -12.98 3.95
C LEU A 471 -12.50 -12.28 2.58
N PRO A 472 -13.17 -11.12 2.48
CA PRO A 472 -13.19 -10.33 1.26
C PRO A 472 -11.79 -9.76 0.93
N SER A 473 -11.69 -9.09 -0.21
CA SER A 473 -10.49 -8.36 -0.61
C SER A 473 -10.06 -7.33 0.43
N VAL A 474 -8.76 -7.03 0.49
CA VAL A 474 -8.24 -5.93 1.33
C VAL A 474 -8.63 -4.57 0.74
N GLY A 475 -8.71 -4.46 -0.60
CA GLY A 475 -9.19 -3.27 -1.31
C GLY A 475 -10.71 -3.16 -1.28
N ALA A 476 -11.22 -2.07 -1.86
CA ALA A 476 -12.64 -1.76 -1.86
C ALA A 476 -13.49 -2.75 -2.68
N GLY A 477 -14.66 -3.08 -2.16
CA GLY A 477 -15.67 -3.90 -2.81
C GLY A 477 -15.56 -5.39 -2.51
N ASN A 478 -16.70 -6.07 -2.59
CA ASN A 478 -16.82 -7.53 -2.44
C ASN A 478 -17.30 -8.16 -3.74
N VAL A 479 -16.47 -8.02 -4.78
CA VAL A 479 -16.82 -8.33 -6.18
C VAL A 479 -17.43 -9.73 -6.35
N LEU A 480 -16.83 -10.75 -5.72
CA LEU A 480 -17.34 -12.11 -5.83
C LEU A 480 -18.76 -12.24 -5.26
N ARG A 481 -19.00 -11.63 -4.10
CA ARG A 481 -20.30 -11.68 -3.44
C ARG A 481 -21.35 -10.89 -4.21
N ASP A 482 -21.00 -9.68 -4.65
CA ASP A 482 -21.91 -8.82 -5.41
C ASP A 482 -22.33 -9.48 -6.73
N ILE A 483 -21.42 -10.19 -7.41
CA ILE A 483 -21.74 -10.98 -8.60
C ILE A 483 -22.70 -12.14 -8.25
N LEU A 484 -22.46 -12.86 -7.15
CA LEU A 484 -23.33 -13.94 -6.72
C LEU A 484 -24.73 -13.45 -6.32
N ASP A 485 -24.79 -12.36 -5.57
CA ASP A 485 -26.05 -11.78 -5.08
C ASP A 485 -26.87 -11.14 -6.23
N SER A 486 -26.22 -10.74 -7.33
CA SER A 486 -26.90 -10.23 -8.52
C SER A 486 -27.69 -11.29 -9.30
N GLU A 487 -27.35 -12.57 -9.16
CA GLU A 487 -27.92 -13.71 -9.87
C GLU A 487 -27.88 -13.59 -11.43
N VAL A 488 -27.14 -12.61 -11.97
CA VAL A 488 -27.05 -12.35 -13.42
C VAL A 488 -26.11 -13.34 -14.11
N ILE A 489 -25.04 -13.74 -13.42
CA ILE A 489 -24.04 -14.70 -13.93
C ILE A 489 -24.33 -16.08 -13.37
N PRO A 490 -24.42 -17.13 -14.21
CA PRO A 490 -24.60 -18.50 -13.75
C PRO A 490 -23.58 -18.88 -12.69
N SER A 491 -24.05 -19.37 -11.56
CA SER A 491 -23.21 -19.72 -10.43
C SER A 491 -23.51 -21.12 -9.90
N VAL A 492 -22.45 -21.83 -9.47
CA VAL A 492 -22.61 -23.14 -8.83
C VAL A 492 -21.92 -23.13 -7.48
N ARG A 493 -22.67 -23.43 -6.42
CA ARG A 493 -22.16 -23.51 -5.05
C ARG A 493 -21.87 -24.96 -4.68
N LEU A 494 -20.62 -25.28 -4.42
CA LEU A 494 -20.16 -26.59 -3.98
C LEU A 494 -20.26 -26.69 -2.46
N THR A 495 -21.14 -27.54 -1.99
CA THR A 495 -21.39 -27.73 -0.55
C THR A 495 -20.80 -29.03 0.00
N GLU A 496 -20.54 -30.00 -0.87
CA GLU A 496 -20.01 -31.30 -0.48
C GLU A 496 -18.49 -31.28 -0.31
N ILE A 497 -17.99 -31.85 0.76
CA ILE A 497 -16.58 -31.92 1.13
C ILE A 497 -16.03 -33.31 0.83
N PHE A 498 -15.10 -33.43 -0.11
CA PHE A 498 -14.56 -34.71 -0.61
C PHE A 498 -13.21 -35.12 -0.01
N ARG A 499 -12.61 -34.32 0.88
CA ARG A 499 -11.40 -34.73 1.59
C ARG A 499 -11.77 -35.67 2.73
N GLN A 500 -10.86 -36.60 3.05
CA GLN A 500 -10.91 -37.51 4.22
C GLN A 500 -11.20 -36.83 5.57
N ASP A 501 -11.54 -35.56 5.53
CA ASP A 501 -11.66 -34.64 6.65
C ASP A 501 -13.11 -34.47 7.15
N GLU A 502 -14.07 -35.34 6.82
CA GLU A 502 -15.38 -35.32 7.49
C GLU A 502 -15.27 -35.38 9.03
N LYS A 503 -14.13 -35.87 9.53
CA LYS A 503 -13.82 -35.92 10.96
C LYS A 503 -12.98 -34.72 11.44
N SER A 504 -12.54 -33.81 10.54
CA SER A 504 -11.72 -32.66 10.90
C SER A 504 -12.52 -31.64 11.68
N MET A 505 -12.11 -31.39 12.91
CA MET A 505 -12.68 -30.32 13.74
C MET A 505 -12.29 -28.93 13.23
N ILE A 506 -11.22 -28.79 12.44
CA ILE A 506 -10.86 -27.54 11.77
C ILE A 506 -11.98 -27.15 10.79
N VAL A 507 -12.36 -28.07 9.90
CA VAL A 507 -13.42 -27.84 8.89
C VAL A 507 -14.78 -27.61 9.57
N TYR A 508 -15.11 -28.47 10.51
CA TYR A 508 -16.38 -28.35 11.27
C TYR A 508 -16.49 -26.98 11.98
N ASN A 509 -15.42 -26.56 12.66
CA ASN A 509 -15.41 -25.26 13.36
C ASN A 509 -15.38 -24.08 12.40
N ALA A 510 -14.74 -24.18 11.25
CA ALA A 510 -14.77 -23.13 10.23
C ALA A 510 -16.21 -22.83 9.78
N HIS A 511 -17.01 -23.87 9.50
CA HIS A 511 -18.42 -23.72 9.16
C HIS A 511 -19.25 -23.14 10.30
N ARG A 512 -19.00 -23.55 11.55
CA ARG A 512 -19.70 -22.97 12.72
C ARG A 512 -19.40 -21.48 12.85
N ILE A 513 -18.12 -21.10 12.78
CA ILE A 513 -17.70 -19.71 12.88
C ILE A 513 -18.34 -18.88 11.78
N ASN A 514 -18.38 -19.40 10.54
CA ASN A 514 -19.00 -18.71 9.42
C ASN A 514 -20.52 -18.46 9.62
N ARG A 515 -21.19 -19.34 10.35
CA ARG A 515 -22.62 -19.18 10.74
C ARG A 515 -22.84 -18.34 12.00
N GLY A 516 -21.75 -17.75 12.56
CA GLY A 516 -21.83 -17.02 13.83
C GLY A 516 -21.96 -17.91 15.07
N GLU A 517 -21.75 -19.22 14.93
CA GLU A 517 -21.82 -20.19 16.03
C GLU A 517 -20.46 -20.31 16.74
N SER A 518 -20.47 -20.56 18.05
CA SER A 518 -19.25 -20.81 18.80
C SER A 518 -18.57 -22.11 18.38
N PRO A 519 -17.24 -22.11 18.14
CA PRO A 519 -16.51 -23.33 17.79
C PRO A 519 -16.47 -24.33 18.96
N ARG A 520 -16.36 -25.62 18.65
CA ARG A 520 -16.09 -26.66 19.64
C ARG A 520 -14.59 -26.69 19.93
N LEU A 521 -14.21 -26.37 21.16
CA LEU A 521 -12.82 -26.25 21.59
C LEU A 521 -12.31 -27.55 22.22
N ASN A 522 -11.07 -27.94 21.89
CA ASN A 522 -10.33 -29.01 22.57
C ASN A 522 -11.08 -30.35 22.68
N ALA A 523 -11.84 -30.74 21.65
CA ALA A 523 -12.49 -32.05 21.61
C ALA A 523 -11.41 -33.14 21.59
N LYS A 524 -11.69 -34.27 22.28
CA LYS A 524 -10.77 -35.40 22.36
C LYS A 524 -10.53 -36.02 20.97
N GLY A 525 -9.26 -36.18 20.60
CA GLY A 525 -8.88 -36.65 19.26
C GLY A 525 -9.04 -35.63 18.16
N SER A 526 -9.17 -34.33 18.50
CA SER A 526 -9.33 -33.20 17.60
C SER A 526 -8.01 -32.80 16.95
N ASP A 527 -8.11 -32.23 15.76
CA ASP A 527 -7.07 -31.48 15.04
C ASP A 527 -7.17 -29.96 15.27
N PHE A 528 -8.16 -29.50 16.08
CA PHE A 528 -8.40 -28.10 16.42
C PHE A 528 -8.24 -27.87 17.92
N PHE A 529 -7.28 -27.02 18.29
CA PHE A 529 -6.92 -26.75 19.70
C PHE A 529 -7.06 -25.26 20.02
N PHE A 530 -7.49 -24.97 21.22
CA PHE A 530 -7.55 -23.62 21.76
C PHE A 530 -6.71 -23.52 23.03
N GLU A 531 -5.74 -22.61 23.04
CA GLU A 531 -4.85 -22.33 24.17
C GLU A 531 -5.19 -20.95 24.72
N ARG A 532 -5.51 -20.87 26.02
CA ARG A 532 -5.83 -19.58 26.66
C ARG A 532 -4.53 -18.84 27.03
N ALA A 533 -4.52 -17.53 26.79
CA ALA A 533 -3.46 -16.65 27.24
C ALA A 533 -4.06 -15.50 28.05
N SER A 534 -3.35 -15.06 29.10
CA SER A 534 -3.79 -14.02 30.02
C SER A 534 -3.48 -12.60 29.54
N SER A 535 -2.52 -12.48 28.61
CA SER A 535 -2.06 -11.22 28.04
C SER A 535 -1.44 -11.46 26.65
N PRO A 536 -1.28 -10.41 25.83
CA PRO A 536 -0.54 -10.51 24.57
C PRO A 536 0.89 -11.06 24.76
N THR A 537 1.61 -10.64 25.80
CA THR A 537 2.93 -11.17 26.14
C THR A 537 2.89 -12.67 26.46
N ASP A 538 1.89 -13.14 27.22
CA ASP A 538 1.71 -14.56 27.53
C ASP A 538 1.39 -15.36 26.25
N ALA A 539 0.57 -14.80 25.37
CA ALA A 539 0.27 -15.41 24.07
C ALA A 539 1.53 -15.55 23.19
N ALA A 540 2.37 -14.50 23.10
CA ALA A 540 3.63 -14.57 22.36
C ALA A 540 4.58 -15.64 22.91
N LYS A 541 4.71 -15.74 24.24
CA LYS A 541 5.50 -16.80 24.90
C LYS A 541 5.01 -18.20 24.56
N ARG A 542 3.69 -18.41 24.59
CA ARG A 542 3.06 -19.70 24.25
C ARG A 542 3.26 -20.06 22.79
N ILE A 543 3.14 -19.08 21.87
CA ILE A 543 3.39 -19.30 20.45
C ILE A 543 4.82 -19.76 20.22
N VAL A 544 5.81 -19.07 20.81
CA VAL A 544 7.22 -19.47 20.68
C VAL A 544 7.44 -20.89 21.24
N ALA A 545 6.91 -21.19 22.43
CA ALA A 545 7.04 -22.53 23.04
C ALA A 545 6.32 -23.63 22.24
N LEU A 546 5.16 -23.31 21.64
CA LEU A 546 4.48 -24.24 20.75
C LEU A 546 5.31 -24.56 19.52
N CYS A 547 5.91 -23.53 18.89
CA CYS A 547 6.69 -23.69 17.67
C CYS A 547 8.04 -24.35 17.91
N SER A 548 8.74 -24.03 19.04
CA SER A 548 10.10 -24.50 19.27
C SER A 548 10.19 -25.89 19.90
N THR A 549 9.20 -26.25 20.73
CA THR A 549 9.31 -27.49 21.54
C THR A 549 8.07 -28.36 21.52
N ARG A 550 6.88 -27.80 21.77
CA ARG A 550 5.68 -28.63 22.02
C ARG A 550 5.16 -29.33 20.77
N LEU A 551 4.93 -28.60 19.67
CA LEU A 551 4.41 -29.18 18.44
C LEU A 551 5.44 -30.03 17.69
N PRO A 552 6.72 -29.62 17.55
CA PRO A 552 7.75 -30.48 16.98
C PRO A 552 7.89 -31.82 17.74
N GLY A 553 7.90 -31.77 19.08
CA GLY A 553 7.99 -32.98 19.90
C GLY A 553 6.76 -33.88 19.84
N PHE A 554 5.56 -33.30 19.68
CA PHE A 554 4.29 -34.05 19.65
C PHE A 554 3.93 -34.62 18.26
N LEU A 555 4.20 -33.85 17.19
CA LEU A 555 3.81 -34.19 15.82
C LEU A 555 4.98 -34.62 14.93
N GLY A 556 6.24 -34.51 15.42
CA GLY A 556 7.43 -34.80 14.63
C GLY A 556 7.67 -33.83 13.47
N LEU A 557 7.21 -32.57 13.60
CA LEU A 557 7.27 -31.56 12.54
C LEU A 557 8.57 -30.74 12.58
N ASP A 558 9.07 -30.38 11.40
CA ASP A 558 10.11 -29.36 11.25
C ASP A 558 9.46 -27.96 11.41
N PRO A 559 9.83 -27.22 12.47
CA PRO A 559 9.18 -25.94 12.77
C PRO A 559 9.39 -24.87 11.71
N VAL A 560 10.47 -24.93 10.93
CA VAL A 560 10.77 -23.95 9.89
C VAL A 560 10.07 -24.26 8.57
N LYS A 561 9.93 -25.55 8.24
CA LYS A 561 9.40 -25.99 6.93
C LYS A 561 7.92 -26.36 6.95
N GLN A 562 7.43 -26.84 8.08
CA GLN A 562 6.09 -27.48 8.17
C GLN A 562 5.13 -26.76 9.11
N MET A 563 5.56 -25.66 9.75
CA MET A 563 4.72 -24.87 10.65
C MET A 563 4.60 -23.43 10.16
N GLN A 564 3.44 -22.82 10.42
CA GLN A 564 3.20 -21.43 10.11
C GLN A 564 2.45 -20.74 11.25
N VAL A 565 2.89 -19.55 11.63
CA VAL A 565 2.22 -18.68 12.59
C VAL A 565 1.48 -17.59 11.84
N LEU A 566 0.19 -17.43 12.12
CA LEU A 566 -0.65 -16.37 11.57
C LEU A 566 -0.99 -15.38 12.68
N SER A 567 -0.92 -14.09 12.38
CA SER A 567 -1.32 -13.02 13.29
C SER A 567 -2.22 -12.03 12.55
N PRO A 568 -3.33 -11.57 13.16
CA PRO A 568 -4.24 -10.62 12.53
C PRO A 568 -3.66 -9.20 12.47
N THR A 569 -2.58 -8.90 13.21
CA THR A 569 -1.99 -7.55 13.28
C THR A 569 -0.51 -7.56 12.93
N LYS A 570 -0.02 -6.44 12.37
CA LYS A 570 1.43 -6.26 12.10
C LYS A 570 2.18 -5.80 13.34
N LYS A 571 1.58 -4.91 14.16
CA LYS A 571 2.17 -4.27 15.34
C LYS A 571 1.65 -4.90 16.64
N GLY A 572 2.34 -4.62 17.76
CA GLY A 572 2.00 -5.13 19.07
C GLY A 572 2.77 -6.40 19.44
N GLU A 573 2.67 -6.82 20.69
CA GLU A 573 3.43 -7.95 21.28
C GLU A 573 3.16 -9.30 20.59
N CYS A 574 1.95 -9.50 20.05
CA CYS A 574 1.57 -10.66 19.23
C CYS A 574 1.48 -10.30 17.73
N GLY A 575 1.96 -9.13 17.31
CA GLY A 575 2.00 -8.73 15.91
C GLY A 575 3.09 -9.47 15.14
N VAL A 576 2.92 -9.51 13.81
CA VAL A 576 3.84 -10.23 12.90
C VAL A 576 5.29 -9.81 13.12
N TRP A 577 5.57 -8.51 13.33
CA TRP A 577 6.93 -8.03 13.52
C TRP A 577 7.59 -8.59 14.79
N MET A 578 6.90 -8.50 15.93
CA MET A 578 7.42 -9.01 17.20
C MET A 578 7.56 -10.54 17.18
N LEU A 579 6.54 -11.24 16.67
CA LEU A 579 6.61 -12.71 16.58
C LEU A 579 7.73 -13.18 15.66
N ASN A 580 8.00 -12.49 14.54
CA ASN A 580 9.14 -12.79 13.67
C ASN A 580 10.47 -12.60 14.40
N GLN A 581 10.65 -11.52 15.17
CA GLN A 581 11.87 -11.29 15.95
C GLN A 581 12.08 -12.39 16.99
N LEU A 582 11.02 -12.75 17.73
CA LEU A 582 11.10 -13.78 18.77
C LEU A 582 11.41 -15.18 18.18
N LEU A 583 10.73 -15.55 17.09
CA LEU A 583 10.96 -16.82 16.41
C LEU A 583 12.33 -16.86 15.72
N GLN A 584 12.77 -15.75 15.12
CA GLN A 584 14.11 -15.62 14.54
C GLN A 584 15.19 -15.82 15.62
N ALA A 585 15.03 -15.17 16.77
CA ALA A 585 15.97 -15.32 17.89
C ALA A 585 15.99 -16.74 18.46
N GLU A 586 14.88 -17.47 18.40
CA GLU A 586 14.78 -18.86 18.87
C GLU A 586 15.38 -19.86 17.88
N PHE A 587 15.05 -19.74 16.58
CA PHE A 587 15.46 -20.72 15.56
C PHE A 587 16.80 -20.41 14.88
N ASN A 588 17.18 -19.13 14.83
CA ASN A 588 18.40 -18.69 14.17
C ASN A 588 19.08 -17.58 14.98
N PRO A 589 19.55 -17.88 16.21
CA PRO A 589 20.21 -16.89 17.05
C PRO A 589 21.47 -16.34 16.38
N PRO A 590 21.84 -15.07 16.64
CA PRO A 590 23.08 -14.49 16.17
C PRO A 590 24.28 -15.35 16.61
N ALA A 591 25.17 -15.67 15.69
CA ALA A 591 26.41 -16.38 15.95
C ALA A 591 27.60 -15.58 15.39
N PRO A 592 28.81 -15.65 16.03
CA PRO A 592 29.99 -15.01 15.48
C PRO A 592 30.27 -15.54 14.05
N GLY A 593 30.25 -14.65 13.06
CA GLY A 593 30.48 -14.99 11.66
C GLY A 593 29.22 -15.25 10.83
N LYS A 594 28.04 -15.04 11.37
CA LYS A 594 26.75 -15.04 10.63
C LYS A 594 26.24 -13.64 10.41
#